data_8d677173e0a2cd896357eefdd80bead0
#
_entry.id   8d677173e0a2cd896357eefdd80bead0
#
_cell.length_a   1.000
_cell.length_b   1.000
_cell.length_c   1.000
_cell.angle_alpha   90.00
_cell.angle_beta   90.00
_cell.angle_gamma   90.00
#
_symmetry.space_group_name_H-M   'P 1'
#
loop_
_entity.id
_entity.type
_entity.pdbx_description
1 polymer ?
#
loop_
_entity_poly.entity_id
_entity_poly.type
_entity_poly.pdbx_seq_one_letter_code
_entity_poly.pdbx_strand_id
1 'polypeptide(L)'
;MTEKTLNNNQVVVAGEIASEFVFSHEIFGEGFYMVDLIVSRLSDAYDTIPLMVSDRLFDVNESHIGERIMAKGQFRSYNKHEETRNRLILSVFVREIETIDEDDAEEENRPNQIYLDGYICKAPVYRMTPLGREIADVLLAVNR
;
A
#
# COMPACT_ATOMS: atom_id res chain seq x y z
N MET A 1 5.83 -28.54 10.17
CA MET A 1 6.21 -28.11 8.83
C MET A 1 6.07 -26.60 8.75
N THR A 2 7.15 -25.96 8.52
CA THR A 2 7.13 -24.51 8.39
C THR A 2 6.63 -24.13 7.01
N GLU A 3 5.55 -23.38 6.98
CA GLU A 3 5.13 -22.79 5.73
C GLU A 3 6.23 -21.86 5.22
N LYS A 4 6.62 -22.07 3.97
CA LYS A 4 7.52 -21.13 3.31
C LYS A 4 6.72 -19.87 3.02
N THR A 5 6.93 -18.85 3.84
CA THR A 5 6.43 -17.52 3.53
C THR A 5 7.24 -17.00 2.34
N LEU A 6 6.54 -16.69 1.26
CA LEU A 6 7.19 -16.07 0.11
C LEU A 6 7.55 -14.63 0.48
N ASN A 7 8.85 -14.34 0.56
CA ASN A 7 9.35 -13.01 0.87
C ASN A 7 9.59 -12.18 -0.39
N ASN A 8 8.75 -12.37 -1.39
CA ASN A 8 8.89 -11.72 -2.70
C ASN A 8 8.08 -10.41 -2.81
N ASN A 9 7.32 -10.08 -1.80
CA ASN A 9 6.44 -8.91 -1.82
C ASN A 9 6.27 -8.39 -0.40
N GLN A 10 7.00 -7.34 -0.07
CA GLN A 10 6.97 -6.75 1.27
C GLN A 10 6.88 -5.24 1.16
N VAL A 11 5.95 -4.66 1.89
CA VAL A 11 5.74 -3.22 1.95
C VAL A 11 5.73 -2.77 3.39
N VAL A 12 6.47 -1.73 3.69
CA VAL A 12 6.41 -1.03 4.98
C VAL A 12 6.14 0.43 4.69
N VAL A 13 5.03 0.94 5.21
CA VAL A 13 4.66 2.36 5.05
C VAL A 13 4.31 2.94 6.41
N ALA A 14 4.71 4.19 6.62
CA ALA A 14 4.38 4.94 7.82
C ALA A 14 3.81 6.29 7.40
N GLY A 15 2.75 6.73 8.05
CA GLY A 15 2.13 7.99 7.73
C GLY A 15 0.89 8.27 8.56
N GLU A 16 0.08 9.20 8.08
CA GLU A 16 -1.11 9.66 8.78
C GLU A 16 -2.37 9.18 8.07
N ILE A 17 -3.30 8.66 8.85
CA ILE A 17 -4.61 8.25 8.31
C ILE A 17 -5.36 9.49 7.85
N ALA A 18 -5.78 9.49 6.58
CA ALA A 18 -6.36 10.66 5.92
C ALA A 18 -7.82 10.49 5.54
N SER A 19 -8.40 9.31 5.75
CA SER A 19 -9.79 9.06 5.39
C SER A 19 -10.48 8.19 6.44
N GLU A 20 -11.80 8.10 6.32
CA GLU A 20 -12.56 7.09 7.05
C GLU A 20 -12.33 5.72 6.44
N PHE A 21 -12.60 4.68 7.22
CA PHE A 21 -12.58 3.31 6.72
C PHE A 21 -13.83 3.04 5.91
N VAL A 22 -13.66 2.59 4.67
CA VAL A 22 -14.77 2.28 3.76
C VAL A 22 -14.82 0.79 3.52
N PHE A 23 -15.96 0.17 3.78
CA PHE A 23 -16.15 -1.26 3.58
C PHE A 23 -15.87 -1.64 2.12
N SER A 24 -15.06 -2.67 1.93
CA SER A 24 -14.73 -3.20 0.61
C SER A 24 -15.43 -4.54 0.34
N HIS A 25 -15.15 -5.53 1.17
CA HIS A 25 -15.72 -6.87 0.99
C HIS A 25 -15.57 -7.68 2.28
N GLU A 26 -16.21 -8.84 2.29
CA GLU A 26 -16.15 -9.77 3.40
C GLU A 26 -15.79 -11.17 2.91
N ILE A 27 -14.92 -11.85 3.63
CA ILE A 27 -14.54 -13.23 3.36
C ILE A 27 -14.66 -14.01 4.67
N PHE A 28 -15.54 -15.02 4.69
CA PHE A 28 -15.76 -15.88 5.86
C PHE A 28 -15.93 -15.12 7.19
N GLY A 29 -16.72 -14.07 7.17
CA GLY A 29 -17.01 -13.28 8.36
C GLY A 29 -15.96 -12.23 8.70
N GLU A 30 -14.87 -12.14 7.96
CA GLU A 30 -13.85 -11.12 8.12
C GLU A 30 -14.08 -9.98 7.14
N GLY A 31 -14.32 -8.78 7.67
CA GLY A 31 -14.53 -7.60 6.85
C GLY A 31 -13.23 -6.91 6.48
N PHE A 32 -13.14 -6.47 5.23
CA PHE A 32 -11.98 -5.74 4.72
C PHE A 32 -12.41 -4.33 4.31
N TYR A 33 -11.61 -3.37 4.72
CA TYR A 33 -11.90 -1.96 4.58
C TYR A 33 -10.74 -1.23 3.91
N MET A 34 -11.07 -0.24 3.09
CA MET A 34 -10.07 0.64 2.47
C MET A 34 -9.93 1.91 3.30
N VAL A 35 -8.69 2.34 3.44
CA VAL A 35 -8.37 3.61 4.10
C VAL A 35 -7.17 4.25 3.39
N ASP A 36 -7.14 5.58 3.30
CA ASP A 36 -6.04 6.31 2.70
C ASP A 36 -5.02 6.72 3.75
N LEU A 37 -3.76 6.50 3.43
CA LEU A 37 -2.63 6.91 4.27
C LEU A 37 -1.82 7.97 3.53
N ILE A 38 -1.58 9.10 4.18
CA ILE A 38 -0.70 10.13 3.66
C ILE A 38 0.72 9.82 4.09
N VAL A 39 1.61 9.68 3.12
CA VAL A 39 3.01 9.35 3.34
C VAL A 39 3.87 10.49 2.80
N SER A 40 4.70 11.07 3.66
CA SER A 40 5.57 12.18 3.27
C SER A 40 6.76 11.67 2.48
N ARG A 41 7.11 12.41 1.42
CA ARG A 41 8.34 12.21 0.69
C ARG A 41 9.47 12.98 1.39
N LEU A 42 10.71 12.73 0.94
CA LEU A 42 11.86 13.51 1.40
C LEU A 42 11.78 14.99 0.99
N SER A 43 10.95 15.30 -0.01
CA SER A 43 10.60 16.65 -0.40
C SER A 43 9.35 17.11 0.37
N ASP A 44 8.87 18.32 0.10
CA ASP A 44 7.63 18.84 0.70
C ASP A 44 6.36 18.16 0.13
N ALA A 45 6.52 17.24 -0.81
CA ALA A 45 5.42 16.50 -1.40
C ALA A 45 5.03 15.30 -0.55
N TYR A 46 3.80 14.82 -0.75
CA TYR A 46 3.33 13.58 -0.10
C TYR A 46 2.55 12.73 -1.11
N ASP A 47 2.45 11.45 -0.79
CA ASP A 47 1.65 10.50 -1.56
C ASP A 47 0.48 10.02 -0.73
N THR A 48 -0.62 9.70 -1.41
CA THR A 48 -1.75 9.03 -0.79
C THR A 48 -1.70 7.57 -1.18
N ILE A 49 -1.57 6.70 -0.19
CA ILE A 49 -1.45 5.25 -0.42
C ILE A 49 -2.68 4.55 0.15
N PRO A 50 -3.46 3.86 -0.69
CA PRO A 50 -4.61 3.09 -0.20
C PRO A 50 -4.16 1.82 0.51
N LEU A 51 -4.73 1.59 1.68
CA LEU A 51 -4.51 0.38 2.48
C LEU A 51 -5.78 -0.46 2.52
N MET A 52 -5.63 -1.77 2.46
CA MET A 52 -6.71 -2.72 2.72
C MET A 52 -6.49 -3.32 4.10
N VAL A 53 -7.42 -3.06 5.02
CA VAL A 53 -7.27 -3.42 6.44
C VAL A 53 -8.42 -4.32 6.88
N SER A 54 -8.07 -5.44 7.52
CA SER A 54 -9.05 -6.35 8.13
C SER A 54 -9.56 -5.77 9.45
N ASP A 55 -10.86 -5.96 9.70
CA ASP A 55 -11.49 -5.59 10.98
C ASP A 55 -10.92 -6.37 12.17
N ARG A 56 -10.17 -7.44 11.92
CA ARG A 56 -9.49 -8.21 12.95
C ARG A 56 -8.16 -7.60 13.37
N LEU A 57 -7.62 -6.68 12.58
CA LEU A 57 -6.32 -6.03 12.85
C LEU A 57 -6.46 -4.68 13.54
N PHE A 58 -7.56 -4.00 13.32
CA PHE A 58 -7.72 -2.61 13.73
C PHE A 58 -9.20 -2.30 13.89
N ASP A 59 -9.52 -1.33 14.76
CA ASP A 59 -10.90 -0.89 14.93
C ASP A 59 -11.32 0.00 13.77
N VAL A 60 -12.09 -0.57 12.85
CA VAL A 60 -12.54 0.12 11.63
C VAL A 60 -13.85 0.89 11.85
N ASN A 61 -14.46 0.78 13.03
CA ASN A 61 -15.75 1.40 13.33
C ASN A 61 -15.62 2.82 13.87
N GLU A 62 -14.43 3.23 14.26
CA GLU A 62 -14.15 4.57 14.76
C GLU A 62 -13.33 5.35 13.74
N SER A 63 -13.43 6.67 13.81
CA SER A 63 -12.58 7.53 12.99
C SER A 63 -11.17 7.56 13.55
N HIS A 64 -10.21 7.35 12.70
CA HIS A 64 -8.79 7.42 13.05
C HIS A 64 -8.05 8.50 12.23
N ILE A 65 -8.81 9.40 11.60
CA ILE A 65 -8.21 10.49 10.81
C ILE A 65 -7.27 11.29 11.70
N GLY A 66 -6.06 11.51 11.21
CA GLY A 66 -5.00 12.22 11.91
C GLY A 66 -4.07 11.36 12.74
N GLU A 67 -4.42 10.10 12.97
CA GLU A 67 -3.55 9.18 13.70
C GLU A 67 -2.40 8.71 12.82
N ARG A 68 -1.23 8.59 13.42
CA ARG A 68 -0.04 8.10 12.73
C ARG A 68 0.12 6.62 12.98
N ILE A 69 0.35 5.89 11.89
CA ILE A 69 0.50 4.43 11.95
C ILE A 69 1.66 3.97 11.09
N MET A 70 2.15 2.78 11.42
CA MET A 70 3.03 2.00 10.55
C MET A 70 2.29 0.75 10.13
N ALA A 71 2.25 0.49 8.83
CA ALA A 71 1.60 -0.68 8.27
C ALA A 71 2.61 -1.52 7.51
N LYS A 72 2.53 -2.83 7.70
CA LYS A 72 3.36 -3.80 6.98
C LYS A 72 2.44 -4.77 6.26
N GLY A 73 2.78 -5.10 5.04
CA GLY A 73 1.97 -6.01 4.26
C GLY A 73 2.54 -6.32 2.90
N GLN A 74 1.64 -6.54 1.96
CA GLN A 74 1.96 -6.88 0.59
C GLN A 74 1.33 -5.88 -0.37
N PHE A 75 2.05 -5.58 -1.43
CA PHE A 75 1.50 -4.77 -2.51
C PHE A 75 0.61 -5.64 -3.38
N ARG A 76 -0.64 -5.22 -3.58
CA ARG A 76 -1.60 -5.98 -4.39
C ARG A 76 -2.30 -5.10 -5.39
N SER A 77 -2.69 -5.71 -6.50
CA SER A 77 -3.45 -5.06 -7.54
C SER A 77 -4.68 -5.89 -7.87
N TYR A 78 -5.75 -5.23 -8.24
CA TYR A 78 -6.94 -5.89 -8.77
C TYR A 78 -7.61 -4.98 -9.80
N ASN A 79 -8.35 -5.62 -10.71
CA ASN A 79 -9.10 -4.88 -11.71
C ASN A 79 -10.51 -4.63 -11.20
N LYS A 80 -10.89 -3.36 -11.13
CA LYS A 80 -12.24 -2.97 -10.80
C LYS A 80 -13.03 -2.76 -12.09
N HIS A 81 -14.11 -3.50 -12.25
CA HIS A 81 -15.00 -3.36 -13.41
C HIS A 81 -15.92 -2.18 -13.20
N GLU A 82 -15.75 -1.15 -14.02
CA GLU A 82 -16.64 -0.01 -14.09
C GLU A 82 -17.46 -0.11 -15.38
N GLU A 83 -18.58 0.62 -15.46
CA GLU A 83 -19.50 0.53 -16.60
C GLU A 83 -18.85 0.77 -17.97
N THR A 84 -17.81 1.62 -18.03
CA THR A 84 -17.19 2.02 -19.28
C THR A 84 -15.78 1.51 -19.47
N ARG A 85 -15.13 0.98 -18.41
CA ARG A 85 -13.75 0.53 -18.48
C ARG A 85 -13.37 -0.30 -17.27
N ASN A 86 -12.27 -1.04 -17.42
CA ASN A 86 -11.61 -1.69 -16.28
C ASN A 86 -10.57 -0.74 -15.71
N ARG A 87 -10.55 -0.63 -14.39
CA ARG A 87 -9.57 0.21 -13.69
C ARG A 87 -8.69 -0.65 -12.81
N LEU A 88 -7.38 -0.49 -12.95
CA LEU A 88 -6.42 -1.16 -12.08
C LEU A 88 -6.32 -0.40 -10.75
N ILE A 89 -6.63 -1.08 -9.67
CA ILE A 89 -6.50 -0.53 -8.32
C ILE A 89 -5.29 -1.17 -7.66
N LEU A 90 -4.41 -0.32 -7.13
CA LEU A 90 -3.23 -0.75 -6.39
C LEU A 90 -3.42 -0.40 -4.92
N SER A 91 -3.08 -1.33 -4.03
CA SER A 91 -3.20 -1.09 -2.59
C SER A 91 -2.17 -1.91 -1.82
N VAL A 92 -1.97 -1.53 -0.56
CA VAL A 92 -1.19 -2.33 0.38
C VAL A 92 -2.17 -3.19 1.16
N PHE A 93 -2.05 -4.51 1.03
CA PHE A 93 -2.82 -5.45 1.84
C PHE A 93 -2.10 -5.60 3.17
N VAL A 94 -2.68 -5.01 4.22
CA VAL A 94 -2.02 -4.88 5.53
C VAL A 94 -2.06 -6.20 6.29
N ARG A 95 -0.90 -6.61 6.81
CA ARG A 95 -0.74 -7.79 7.67
C ARG A 95 -0.53 -7.40 9.11
N GLU A 96 0.16 -6.29 9.34
CA GLU A 96 0.43 -5.75 10.67
C GLU A 96 0.22 -4.24 10.64
N ILE A 97 -0.32 -3.70 11.72
CA ILE A 97 -0.54 -2.28 11.86
C ILE A 97 -0.23 -1.88 13.30
N GLU A 98 0.51 -0.79 13.45
CA GLU A 98 0.88 -0.24 14.75
C GLU A 98 0.60 1.26 14.77
N THR A 99 0.06 1.74 15.89
CA THR A 99 -0.04 3.16 16.13
C THR A 99 1.32 3.70 16.56
N ILE A 100 1.71 4.83 16.01
CA ILE A 100 3.00 5.46 16.30
C ILE A 100 2.76 6.70 17.17
N ASP A 101 3.48 6.82 18.28
CA ASP A 101 3.41 7.99 19.13
C ASP A 101 4.14 9.18 18.51
N GLU A 102 3.70 10.39 18.81
CA GLU A 102 4.32 11.61 18.30
C GLU A 102 5.81 11.71 18.65
N ASP A 103 6.22 11.15 19.80
CA ASP A 103 7.62 11.14 20.21
C ASP A 103 8.50 10.29 19.30
N ASP A 104 7.92 9.33 18.63
CA ASP A 104 8.61 8.46 17.66
C ASP A 104 8.59 9.04 16.25
N ALA A 105 7.98 10.19 16.06
CA ALA A 105 7.79 10.79 14.74
C ALA A 105 9.10 11.11 14.02
N GLU A 106 10.17 11.37 14.75
CA GLU A 106 11.49 11.61 14.15
C GLU A 106 12.13 10.31 13.63
N GLU A 107 11.85 9.19 14.27
CA GLU A 107 12.27 7.88 13.77
C GLU A 107 11.48 7.45 12.54
N GLU A 108 10.34 8.08 12.32
CA GLU A 108 9.50 7.84 11.15
C GLU A 108 10.06 8.40 9.85
N ASN A 109 11.10 9.20 9.91
CA ASN A 109 11.83 9.60 8.71
C ASN A 109 12.53 8.41 8.06
N ARG A 110 12.22 7.20 8.53
CA ARG A 110 12.62 5.98 7.85
C ARG A 110 11.98 5.96 6.47
N PRO A 111 12.76 5.71 5.44
CA PRO A 111 12.17 5.63 4.11
C PRO A 111 11.12 4.53 4.07
N ASN A 112 9.99 4.84 3.51
CA ASN A 112 8.98 3.83 3.18
C ASN A 112 9.61 2.86 2.19
N GLN A 113 9.39 1.56 2.40
CA GLN A 113 10.12 0.53 1.68
C GLN A 113 9.17 -0.43 0.99
N ILE A 114 9.50 -0.75 -0.25
CA ILE A 114 8.83 -1.80 -1.02
C ILE A 114 9.91 -2.75 -1.52
N TYR A 115 9.70 -4.04 -1.28
CA TYR A 115 10.52 -5.08 -1.86
C TYR A 115 9.65 -5.98 -2.71
N LEU A 116 9.95 -6.05 -4.01
CA LEU A 116 9.23 -6.91 -4.96
C LEU A 116 10.25 -7.75 -5.73
N ASP A 117 9.99 -9.04 -5.78
CA ASP A 117 10.78 -10.00 -6.54
C ASP A 117 9.84 -10.79 -7.43
N GLY A 118 10.06 -10.72 -8.72
CA GLY A 118 9.18 -11.36 -9.68
C GLY A 118 9.78 -11.47 -11.06
N TYR A 119 8.91 -11.65 -12.04
CA TYR A 119 9.32 -11.86 -13.43
C TYR A 119 8.91 -10.68 -14.29
N ILE A 120 9.82 -10.25 -15.16
CA ILE A 120 9.52 -9.23 -16.16
C ILE A 120 8.65 -9.86 -17.25
N CYS A 121 7.41 -9.34 -17.41
CA CYS A 121 6.43 -9.95 -18.31
C CYS A 121 6.59 -9.57 -19.76
N LYS A 122 7.21 -8.41 -20.00
CA LYS A 122 7.44 -7.89 -21.36
C LYS A 122 8.64 -6.96 -21.35
N ALA A 123 9.17 -6.66 -22.53
CA ALA A 123 10.29 -5.73 -22.65
C ALA A 123 9.92 -4.39 -22.01
N PRO A 124 10.81 -3.81 -21.18
CA PRO A 124 10.55 -2.50 -20.58
C PRO A 124 10.37 -1.43 -21.66
N VAL A 125 9.46 -0.50 -21.41
CA VAL A 125 9.21 0.61 -22.32
C VAL A 125 9.96 1.82 -21.82
N TYR A 126 10.90 2.30 -22.67
CA TYR A 126 11.66 3.51 -22.36
C TYR A 126 10.86 4.74 -22.77
N ARG A 127 10.88 5.75 -21.92
CA ARG A 127 10.32 7.07 -22.26
C ARG A 127 11.11 8.17 -21.57
N MET A 128 11.01 9.36 -22.13
CA MET A 128 11.61 10.56 -21.55
C MET A 128 10.49 11.51 -21.13
N THR A 129 10.59 12.06 -19.92
CA THR A 129 9.63 13.06 -19.46
C THR A 129 9.90 14.42 -20.13
N PRO A 130 8.91 15.34 -20.14
CA PRO A 130 9.13 16.68 -20.66
C PRO A 130 10.27 17.43 -19.98
N LEU A 131 10.62 17.09 -18.75
CA LEU A 131 11.73 17.69 -18.01
C LEU A 131 13.07 17.00 -18.25
N GLY A 132 13.13 16.06 -19.19
CA GLY A 132 14.36 15.40 -19.59
C GLY A 132 14.78 14.19 -18.73
N ARG A 133 13.89 13.67 -17.90
CA ARG A 133 14.18 12.45 -17.14
C ARG A 133 13.93 11.21 -17.96
N GLU A 134 14.85 10.29 -17.90
CA GLU A 134 14.71 8.98 -18.54
C GLU A 134 13.95 8.03 -17.58
N ILE A 135 12.91 7.39 -18.10
CA ILE A 135 12.08 6.45 -17.34
C ILE A 135 11.93 5.16 -18.14
N ALA A 136 12.03 4.05 -17.45
CA ALA A 136 11.68 2.74 -17.99
C ALA A 136 10.46 2.20 -17.24
N ASP A 137 9.41 1.89 -17.98
CA ASP A 137 8.21 1.27 -17.41
C ASP A 137 8.37 -0.25 -17.50
N VAL A 138 8.28 -0.92 -16.35
CA VAL A 138 8.49 -2.36 -16.22
C VAL A 138 7.22 -2.99 -15.66
N LEU A 139 6.74 -4.04 -16.33
CA LEU A 139 5.64 -4.84 -15.82
C LEU A 139 6.21 -6.09 -15.14
N LEU A 140 6.00 -6.15 -13.83
CA LEU A 140 6.54 -7.23 -13.00
C LEU A 140 5.41 -8.13 -12.50
N ALA A 141 5.54 -9.44 -12.76
CA ALA A 141 4.63 -10.44 -12.20
C ALA A 141 5.23 -11.00 -10.93
N VAL A 142 4.51 -10.87 -9.82
CA VAL A 142 4.95 -11.34 -8.51
C VAL A 142 4.05 -12.47 -8.06
N ASN A 143 4.64 -13.62 -7.74
CA ASN A 143 3.90 -14.78 -7.27
C ASN A 143 3.25 -14.52 -5.90
N ARG A 144 2.06 -15.04 -5.74
CA ARG A 144 1.38 -15.03 -4.47
C ARG A 144 1.64 -16.29 -3.68
#